data_94a9b1fecbdea93c6c315e5952aa7c6a
#
_entry.id   94a9b1fecbdea93c6c315e5952aa7c6a
#
_cell.length_a   1.000
_cell.length_b   1.000
_cell.length_c   1.000
_cell.angle_alpha   90.00
_cell.angle_beta   90.00
_cell.angle_gamma   90.00
#
_symmetry.space_group_name_H-M   'P 1'
#
loop_
_entity.id
_entity.type
_entity.pdbx_description
1 polymer ?
#
loop_
_entity_poly.entity_id
_entity_poly.type
_entity_poly.pdbx_seq_one_letter_code
_entity_poly.pdbx_strand_id
1 'polypeptide(L)'
;MIRFACLLLSLFLIACSDSSDDNPPDKALPDFTMADTWLESFVATEPLFPGGSMIIVDKTAGVIHKSAFGNQSEDSVVLLASTSKVPAVTLLMALHEDDANVNFDISAPITNYLPWLGVWDSAITTENLVSNRSGIPGLFNIFIRPADYAPHLCQFLPAGTLLECAETLFTTSLPNLPSTKPNTAFDYGGSQWQLAGGVAELVGGGTWHQLWDQYIAEPCGLQVARFGNNLSLSDGWDGNPDGLVGLANPNMEGGMMSDLDDYAKLISLHLNDGACGGNQVLSPEGVAFMRKDRSPEVGYGMGWWIKAPKQGGSVYLYDDPGYYGSISWIDIERGYGAVVFFEEYTGTAGGVGSGGVTSQLIPIIEEALDAVR
;
A
#
# COMPACT_ATOMS: atom_id res chain seq x y z
N MET A 1 -4.86 -80.30 -40.69
CA MET A 1 -4.15 -79.98 -39.47
C MET A 1 -5.05 -79.02 -38.70
N ILE A 2 -5.74 -79.54 -37.74
CA ILE A 2 -6.78 -78.85 -36.96
C ILE A 2 -6.14 -78.35 -35.67
N ARG A 3 -6.19 -77.09 -35.39
CA ARG A 3 -5.78 -76.47 -34.08
C ARG A 3 -7.02 -76.02 -33.27
N PHE A 4 -7.16 -76.70 -32.16
CA PHE A 4 -8.13 -76.39 -31.08
C PHE A 4 -7.76 -75.08 -30.43
N ALA A 5 -8.76 -74.14 -30.25
CA ALA A 5 -8.62 -73.01 -29.43
C ALA A 5 -9.39 -73.25 -28.12
N CYS A 6 -8.70 -73.26 -26.99
CA CYS A 6 -9.28 -73.27 -25.64
C CYS A 6 -9.78 -71.89 -25.29
N LEU A 7 -11.08 -71.78 -24.99
CA LEU A 7 -11.72 -70.60 -24.40
C LEU A 7 -11.53 -70.67 -22.89
N LEU A 8 -10.77 -69.71 -22.31
CA LEU A 8 -10.69 -69.48 -20.86
C LEU A 8 -11.69 -68.39 -20.48
N LEU A 9 -12.70 -68.74 -19.74
CA LEU A 9 -13.70 -67.87 -19.17
C LEU A 9 -13.13 -67.28 -17.86
N SER A 10 -12.76 -66.01 -17.86
CA SER A 10 -12.33 -65.30 -16.65
C SER A 10 -13.55 -64.67 -15.96
N LEU A 11 -13.93 -65.16 -14.80
CA LEU A 11 -14.87 -64.50 -13.90
C LEU A 11 -14.21 -63.22 -13.31
N PHE A 12 -14.72 -62.08 -13.70
CA PHE A 12 -14.44 -60.84 -12.98
C PHE A 12 -15.37 -60.73 -11.76
N LEU A 13 -14.78 -60.84 -10.59
CA LEU A 13 -15.41 -60.43 -9.34
C LEU A 13 -15.33 -58.89 -9.27
N ILE A 14 -16.46 -58.21 -9.43
CA ILE A 14 -16.59 -56.77 -9.13
C ILE A 14 -16.63 -56.65 -7.63
N ALA A 15 -15.52 -56.22 -7.04
CA ALA A 15 -15.49 -55.73 -5.67
C ALA A 15 -15.99 -54.27 -5.72
N CYS A 16 -17.20 -54.04 -5.18
CA CYS A 16 -17.61 -52.67 -4.82
C CYS A 16 -16.72 -52.22 -3.66
N SER A 17 -15.75 -51.36 -3.96
CA SER A 17 -15.09 -50.57 -2.92
C SER A 17 -15.99 -49.37 -2.64
N ASP A 18 -16.66 -49.35 -1.48
CA ASP A 18 -17.16 -48.11 -0.90
C ASP A 18 -15.95 -47.19 -0.69
N SER A 19 -15.70 -46.27 -1.63
CA SER A 19 -14.86 -45.10 -1.38
C SER A 19 -15.72 -44.16 -0.50
N SER A 20 -15.54 -44.26 0.81
CA SER A 20 -15.87 -43.12 1.67
C SER A 20 -15.07 -41.94 1.17
N ASP A 21 -15.74 -40.98 0.53
CA ASP A 21 -15.19 -39.65 0.28
C ASP A 21 -14.95 -38.97 1.63
N ASP A 22 -13.83 -39.27 2.24
CA ASP A 22 -13.26 -38.50 3.35
C ASP A 22 -12.61 -37.22 2.79
N ASN A 23 -13.38 -36.44 2.04
CA ASN A 23 -13.05 -35.05 1.85
C ASN A 23 -13.34 -34.36 3.20
N PRO A 24 -12.38 -33.66 3.80
CA PRO A 24 -12.67 -32.83 4.95
C PRO A 24 -13.83 -31.92 4.58
N PRO A 25 -14.80 -31.66 5.49
CA PRO A 25 -15.91 -30.77 5.18
C PRO A 25 -15.36 -29.45 4.69
N ASP A 26 -15.91 -28.95 3.57
CA ASP A 26 -15.56 -27.64 3.04
C ASP A 26 -15.64 -26.65 4.21
N LYS A 27 -14.51 -26.02 4.53
CA LYS A 27 -14.47 -25.04 5.62
C LYS A 27 -15.43 -23.92 5.24
N ALA A 28 -16.42 -23.64 6.10
CA ALA A 28 -17.37 -22.57 5.86
C ALA A 28 -16.62 -21.26 5.60
N LEU A 29 -17.01 -20.53 4.57
CA LEU A 29 -16.49 -19.18 4.32
C LEU A 29 -17.08 -18.21 5.34
N PRO A 30 -16.33 -17.18 5.77
CA PRO A 30 -16.85 -16.13 6.64
C PRO A 30 -18.02 -15.40 5.98
N ASP A 31 -19.02 -15.03 6.78
CA ASP A 31 -20.16 -14.24 6.32
C ASP A 31 -19.90 -12.74 6.58
N PHE A 32 -19.65 -11.98 5.53
CA PHE A 32 -19.37 -10.55 5.59
C PHE A 32 -20.61 -9.67 5.36
N THR A 33 -21.83 -10.23 5.41
CA THR A 33 -23.07 -9.46 5.23
C THR A 33 -23.18 -8.25 6.15
N MET A 34 -22.67 -8.35 7.39
CA MET A 34 -22.69 -7.22 8.32
C MET A 34 -21.71 -6.11 7.91
N ALA A 35 -20.55 -6.46 7.35
CA ALA A 35 -19.60 -5.49 6.84
C ALA A 35 -20.17 -4.78 5.59
N ASP A 36 -20.80 -5.51 4.70
CA ASP A 36 -21.49 -4.96 3.53
C ASP A 36 -22.63 -4.02 3.93
N THR A 37 -23.47 -4.44 4.88
CA THR A 37 -24.57 -3.60 5.40
C THR A 37 -24.04 -2.31 6.01
N TRP A 38 -22.93 -2.39 6.74
CA TRP A 38 -22.30 -1.21 7.33
C TRP A 38 -21.80 -0.26 6.24
N LEU A 39 -21.06 -0.78 5.23
CA LEU A 39 -20.49 0.04 4.15
C LEU A 39 -21.59 0.68 3.30
N GLU A 40 -22.63 -0.08 2.92
CA GLU A 40 -23.81 0.42 2.19
C GLU A 40 -24.50 1.53 2.96
N SER A 41 -24.76 1.34 4.26
CA SER A 41 -25.39 2.34 5.12
C SER A 41 -24.52 3.59 5.27
N PHE A 42 -23.20 3.42 5.41
CA PHE A 42 -22.26 4.53 5.51
C PHE A 42 -22.30 5.39 4.25
N VAL A 43 -22.18 4.79 3.07
CA VAL A 43 -22.26 5.47 1.77
C VAL A 43 -23.62 6.16 1.57
N ALA A 44 -24.73 5.52 2.00
CA ALA A 44 -26.06 6.09 1.86
C ALA A 44 -26.32 7.30 2.78
N THR A 45 -25.61 7.41 3.89
CA THR A 45 -25.86 8.43 4.91
C THR A 45 -24.79 9.51 4.99
N GLU A 46 -23.57 9.24 4.50
CA GLU A 46 -22.45 10.18 4.52
C GLU A 46 -22.34 10.92 3.19
N PRO A 47 -22.74 12.19 3.09
CA PRO A 47 -22.84 12.90 1.81
C PRO A 47 -21.49 13.16 1.14
N LEU A 48 -20.38 13.03 1.88
CA LEU A 48 -19.02 13.22 1.34
C LEU A 48 -18.53 11.99 0.59
N PHE A 49 -19.11 10.81 0.80
CA PHE A 49 -18.71 9.56 0.18
C PHE A 49 -19.82 9.00 -0.71
N PRO A 50 -19.90 9.44 -1.98
CA PRO A 50 -20.97 9.02 -2.88
C PRO A 50 -20.89 7.53 -3.29
N GLY A 51 -19.79 6.87 -2.99
CA GLY A 51 -19.54 5.45 -3.18
C GLY A 51 -18.43 4.94 -2.30
N GLY A 52 -18.41 3.63 -2.12
CA GLY A 52 -17.34 2.92 -1.41
C GLY A 52 -17.25 1.48 -1.87
N SER A 53 -16.03 0.96 -1.91
CA SER A 53 -15.78 -0.44 -2.25
C SER A 53 -14.77 -1.04 -1.27
N MET A 54 -14.85 -2.35 -1.07
CA MET A 54 -14.04 -3.08 -0.08
C MET A 54 -13.55 -4.40 -0.65
N ILE A 55 -12.33 -4.79 -0.28
CA ILE A 55 -11.80 -6.13 -0.49
C ILE A 55 -11.15 -6.63 0.78
N ILE A 56 -11.35 -7.93 1.09
CA ILE A 56 -10.77 -8.60 2.26
C ILE A 56 -9.91 -9.76 1.76
N VAL A 57 -8.71 -9.84 2.30
CA VAL A 57 -7.68 -10.82 1.93
C VAL A 57 -7.30 -11.64 3.15
N ASP A 58 -7.37 -12.95 3.04
CA ASP A 58 -6.81 -13.90 4.01
C ASP A 58 -5.42 -14.37 3.54
N LYS A 59 -4.47 -14.51 4.46
CA LYS A 59 -3.09 -14.92 4.17
C LYS A 59 -2.99 -16.21 3.35
N THR A 60 -3.90 -17.15 3.59
CA THR A 60 -3.85 -18.49 2.99
C THR A 60 -4.85 -18.70 1.87
N ALA A 61 -6.05 -18.12 2.01
CA ALA A 61 -7.14 -18.28 1.04
C ALA A 61 -7.12 -17.21 -0.08
N GLY A 62 -6.32 -16.14 0.06
CA GLY A 62 -6.32 -15.03 -0.88
C GLY A 62 -7.52 -14.11 -0.68
N VAL A 63 -8.10 -13.58 -1.76
CA VAL A 63 -9.30 -12.75 -1.68
C VAL A 63 -10.48 -13.60 -1.19
N ILE A 64 -11.10 -13.20 -0.09
CA ILE A 64 -12.22 -13.90 0.54
C ILE A 64 -13.52 -13.10 0.51
N HIS A 65 -13.47 -11.81 0.18
CA HIS A 65 -14.63 -10.95 0.01
C HIS A 65 -14.32 -9.73 -0.85
N LYS A 66 -15.30 -9.29 -1.64
CA LYS A 66 -15.26 -8.06 -2.43
C LYS A 66 -16.65 -7.50 -2.56
N SER A 67 -16.83 -6.20 -2.36
CA SER A 67 -18.11 -5.52 -2.46
C SER A 67 -17.96 -4.05 -2.84
N ALA A 68 -19.03 -3.46 -3.43
CA ALA A 68 -19.07 -2.05 -3.77
C ALA A 68 -20.50 -1.49 -3.68
N PHE A 69 -20.62 -0.22 -3.27
CA PHE A 69 -21.89 0.46 -3.03
C PHE A 69 -21.85 1.90 -3.55
N GLY A 70 -23.03 2.47 -3.75
CA GLY A 70 -23.17 3.85 -4.25
C GLY A 70 -22.76 3.96 -5.71
N ASN A 71 -21.94 4.95 -6.05
CA ASN A 71 -21.43 5.18 -7.41
C ASN A 71 -20.19 4.39 -7.77
N GLN A 72 -19.62 3.60 -6.84
CA GLN A 72 -18.49 2.71 -7.13
C GLN A 72 -18.95 1.32 -7.56
N SER A 73 -18.10 0.64 -8.31
CA SER A 73 -18.16 -0.78 -8.64
C SER A 73 -16.92 -1.49 -8.09
N GLU A 74 -16.93 -2.81 -8.12
CA GLU A 74 -15.77 -3.62 -7.71
C GLU A 74 -14.52 -3.38 -8.58
N ASP A 75 -14.69 -2.83 -9.79
CA ASP A 75 -13.63 -2.52 -10.74
C ASP A 75 -13.29 -1.02 -10.76
N SER A 76 -13.82 -0.22 -9.83
CA SER A 76 -13.54 1.22 -9.78
C SER A 76 -12.06 1.48 -9.50
N VAL A 77 -11.48 2.42 -10.27
CA VAL A 77 -10.11 2.88 -10.10
C VAL A 77 -10.13 4.22 -9.37
N VAL A 78 -9.47 4.26 -8.22
CA VAL A 78 -9.48 5.43 -7.33
C VAL A 78 -8.08 6.01 -7.13
N LEU A 79 -7.99 7.30 -6.81
CA LEU A 79 -6.78 7.95 -6.32
C LEU A 79 -6.65 7.70 -4.81
N LEU A 80 -5.47 7.29 -4.36
CA LEU A 80 -5.30 6.78 -3.00
C LEU A 80 -4.84 7.82 -1.98
N ALA A 81 -4.30 8.96 -2.43
CA ALA A 81 -3.58 9.87 -1.54
C ALA A 81 -2.57 9.10 -0.66
N SER A 82 -2.54 9.35 0.66
CA SER A 82 -1.51 8.77 1.55
C SER A 82 -1.47 7.24 1.61
N THR A 83 -2.54 6.54 1.23
CA THR A 83 -2.53 5.06 1.07
C THR A 83 -1.54 4.59 -0.04
N SER A 84 -0.89 5.52 -0.72
CA SER A 84 0.26 5.29 -1.62
C SER A 84 1.59 5.03 -0.90
N LYS A 85 1.70 5.36 0.39
CA LYS A 85 2.98 5.37 1.12
C LYS A 85 3.56 3.98 1.30
N VAL A 86 2.75 3.02 1.68
CA VAL A 86 3.21 1.64 1.84
C VAL A 86 3.70 1.06 0.51
N PRO A 87 2.96 1.17 -0.60
CA PRO A 87 3.46 0.78 -1.92
C PRO A 87 4.77 1.46 -2.31
N ALA A 88 4.92 2.77 -2.06
CA ALA A 88 6.16 3.48 -2.35
C ALA A 88 7.36 2.92 -1.57
N VAL A 89 7.19 2.63 -0.28
CA VAL A 89 8.25 2.02 0.54
C VAL A 89 8.52 0.58 0.10
N THR A 90 7.52 -0.16 -0.38
CA THR A 90 7.72 -1.51 -0.91
C THR A 90 8.72 -1.51 -2.08
N LEU A 91 8.64 -0.54 -3.00
CA LEU A 91 9.63 -0.38 -4.06
C LEU A 91 11.02 -0.01 -3.51
N LEU A 92 11.11 0.92 -2.57
CA LEU A 92 12.39 1.31 -1.95
C LEU A 92 13.06 0.12 -1.25
N MET A 93 12.28 -0.73 -0.59
CA MET A 93 12.80 -1.94 0.04
C MET A 93 13.24 -2.98 -0.98
N ALA A 94 12.52 -3.15 -2.10
CA ALA A 94 12.92 -4.05 -3.16
C ALA A 94 14.25 -3.62 -3.80
N LEU A 95 14.47 -2.31 -3.98
CA LEU A 95 15.76 -1.79 -4.41
C LEU A 95 16.87 -2.00 -3.37
N HIS A 96 16.54 -1.85 -2.08
CA HIS A 96 17.49 -2.10 -0.99
C HIS A 96 17.94 -3.55 -0.89
N GLU A 97 17.06 -4.50 -1.18
CA GLU A 97 17.35 -5.93 -1.10
C GLU A 97 17.99 -6.51 -2.38
N ASP A 98 18.04 -5.74 -3.48
CA ASP A 98 18.66 -6.18 -4.74
C ASP A 98 20.17 -5.88 -4.76
N ASP A 99 20.91 -6.38 -3.77
CA ASP A 99 22.37 -6.19 -3.66
C ASP A 99 23.16 -6.63 -4.90
N ALA A 100 22.56 -7.47 -5.76
CA ALA A 100 23.23 -7.96 -6.96
C ALA A 100 23.29 -6.92 -8.08
N ASN A 101 22.30 -6.03 -8.15
CA ASN A 101 22.12 -5.08 -9.25
C ASN A 101 22.12 -3.61 -8.78
N VAL A 102 21.77 -3.36 -7.52
CA VAL A 102 21.57 -2.01 -6.98
C VAL A 102 22.48 -1.81 -5.77
N ASN A 103 23.33 -0.79 -5.83
CA ASN A 103 24.16 -0.40 -4.68
C ASN A 103 23.39 0.61 -3.82
N PHE A 104 22.47 0.13 -3.01
CA PHE A 104 21.61 0.96 -2.18
C PHE A 104 21.38 0.37 -0.80
N ASP A 105 21.76 1.12 0.25
CA ASP A 105 21.39 0.86 1.63
C ASP A 105 20.44 1.95 2.11
N ILE A 106 19.19 1.59 2.41
CA ILE A 106 18.14 2.51 2.85
C ILE A 106 18.52 3.26 4.15
N SER A 107 19.43 2.69 4.94
CA SER A 107 19.93 3.25 6.20
C SER A 107 21.21 4.07 6.04
N ALA A 108 21.79 4.11 4.83
CA ALA A 108 22.94 4.96 4.55
C ALA A 108 22.53 6.41 4.25
N PRO A 109 23.42 7.40 4.49
CA PRO A 109 23.16 8.80 4.15
C PRO A 109 22.82 8.99 2.67
N ILE A 110 21.74 9.74 2.38
CA ILE A 110 21.31 10.03 0.99
C ILE A 110 22.37 10.79 0.20
N THR A 111 23.28 11.50 0.87
CA THR A 111 24.44 12.15 0.25
C THR A 111 25.40 11.18 -0.45
N ASN A 112 25.31 9.87 -0.18
CA ASN A 112 26.05 8.85 -0.90
C ASN A 112 25.51 8.60 -2.30
N TYR A 113 24.26 8.96 -2.55
CA TYR A 113 23.54 8.66 -3.77
C TYR A 113 23.22 9.90 -4.60
N LEU A 114 22.95 11.04 -3.93
CA LEU A 114 22.56 12.28 -4.57
C LEU A 114 23.81 13.03 -5.09
N PRO A 115 23.88 13.42 -6.38
CA PRO A 115 25.04 14.09 -6.96
C PRO A 115 25.11 15.58 -6.63
N TRP A 116 24.08 16.13 -5.97
CA TRP A 116 23.96 17.55 -5.69
C TRP A 116 24.50 17.94 -4.31
N LEU A 117 24.92 19.18 -4.18
CA LEU A 117 25.27 19.73 -2.86
C LEU A 117 24.00 20.17 -2.12
N GLY A 118 23.61 19.40 -1.14
CA GLY A 118 22.39 19.63 -0.37
C GLY A 118 22.53 20.70 0.70
N VAL A 119 21.37 21.23 1.12
CA VAL A 119 21.25 22.21 2.23
C VAL A 119 20.78 21.60 3.53
N TRP A 120 20.40 20.31 3.49
CA TRP A 120 19.88 19.57 4.63
C TRP A 120 21.01 18.84 5.39
N ASP A 121 20.68 18.29 6.57
CA ASP A 121 21.65 17.52 7.36
C ASP A 121 22.19 16.33 6.54
N SER A 122 23.51 16.20 6.46
CA SER A 122 24.17 15.15 5.68
C SER A 122 23.99 13.73 6.23
N ALA A 123 23.46 13.60 7.45
CA ALA A 123 23.17 12.31 8.07
C ALA A 123 21.76 11.77 7.73
N ILE A 124 20.96 12.51 6.96
CA ILE A 124 19.64 12.04 6.53
C ILE A 124 19.79 10.76 5.71
N THR A 125 18.99 9.73 6.03
CA THR A 125 18.90 8.47 5.30
C THR A 125 17.54 8.36 4.59
N THR A 126 17.41 7.47 3.61
CA THR A 126 16.11 7.19 2.98
C THR A 126 15.12 6.63 4.01
N GLU A 127 15.58 5.83 4.96
CA GLU A 127 14.76 5.37 6.10
C GLU A 127 14.18 6.56 6.89
N ASN A 128 14.97 7.62 7.13
CA ASN A 128 14.48 8.82 7.80
C ASN A 128 13.42 9.56 6.97
N LEU A 129 13.60 9.63 5.65
CA LEU A 129 12.64 10.28 4.75
C LEU A 129 11.27 9.61 4.83
N VAL A 130 11.21 8.28 4.67
CA VAL A 130 9.94 7.53 4.60
C VAL A 130 9.37 7.12 5.96
N SER A 131 10.10 7.35 7.04
CA SER A 131 9.58 7.27 8.41
C SER A 131 9.17 8.64 8.99
N ASN A 132 9.20 9.69 8.17
CA ASN A 132 8.86 11.07 8.56
C ASN A 132 9.74 11.64 9.68
N ARG A 133 11.01 11.25 9.72
CA ARG A 133 12.00 11.62 10.76
C ARG A 133 13.27 12.26 10.18
N SER A 134 13.20 12.74 8.94
CA SER A 134 14.37 13.37 8.30
C SER A 134 14.76 14.72 8.90
N GLY A 135 13.82 15.40 9.56
CA GLY A 135 13.94 16.77 10.02
C GLY A 135 13.66 17.84 8.95
N ILE A 136 13.35 17.42 7.73
CA ILE A 136 12.80 18.29 6.69
C ILE A 136 11.34 18.62 7.06
N PRO A 137 10.88 19.88 6.94
CA PRO A 137 9.51 20.28 7.27
C PRO A 137 8.46 19.45 6.53
N GLY A 138 7.51 18.89 7.28
CA GLY A 138 6.48 17.98 6.78
C GLY A 138 5.33 18.67 6.04
N LEU A 139 4.41 17.85 5.56
CA LEU A 139 3.29 18.22 4.69
C LEU A 139 2.38 19.30 5.29
N PHE A 140 2.10 19.26 6.59
CA PHE A 140 1.14 20.19 7.19
C PHE A 140 1.55 21.66 7.09
N ASN A 141 2.85 21.93 6.85
CA ASN A 141 3.34 23.29 6.62
C ASN A 141 2.75 23.95 5.38
N ILE A 142 2.31 23.19 4.36
CA ILE A 142 1.65 23.74 3.18
C ILE A 142 0.31 24.40 3.52
N PHE A 143 -0.39 23.92 4.54
CA PHE A 143 -1.68 24.47 4.97
C PHE A 143 -1.51 25.62 5.95
N ILE A 144 -0.47 25.57 6.79
CA ILE A 144 -0.25 26.57 7.86
C ILE A 144 0.57 27.75 7.33
N ARG A 145 1.56 27.49 6.48
CA ARG A 145 2.51 28.48 5.94
C ARG A 145 2.79 28.23 4.45
N PRO A 146 1.78 28.33 3.58
CA PRO A 146 1.92 27.96 2.16
C PRO A 146 3.01 28.76 1.43
N ALA A 147 3.19 30.04 1.74
CA ALA A 147 4.23 30.85 1.13
C ALA A 147 5.65 30.42 1.52
N ASP A 148 5.85 29.96 2.75
CA ASP A 148 7.14 29.48 3.23
C ASP A 148 7.46 28.09 2.72
N TYR A 149 6.44 27.28 2.38
CA TYR A 149 6.58 25.96 1.77
C TYR A 149 6.68 26.01 0.23
N ALA A 150 6.33 27.13 -0.39
CA ALA A 150 6.25 27.29 -1.84
C ALA A 150 7.49 26.82 -2.63
N PRO A 151 8.74 26.93 -2.13
CA PRO A 151 9.92 26.42 -2.85
C PRO A 151 9.89 24.90 -3.09
N HIS A 152 9.10 24.16 -2.33
CA HIS A 152 8.99 22.69 -2.42
C HIS A 152 7.70 22.20 -3.10
N LEU A 153 6.92 23.09 -3.73
CA LEU A 153 5.64 22.74 -4.35
C LEU A 153 5.76 21.83 -5.57
N CYS A 154 6.96 21.66 -6.16
CA CYS A 154 7.15 20.77 -7.32
C CYS A 154 6.64 19.35 -7.07
N GLN A 155 6.64 18.87 -5.83
CA GLN A 155 6.12 17.55 -5.47
C GLN A 155 4.61 17.37 -5.74
N PHE A 156 3.84 18.46 -5.80
CA PHE A 156 2.40 18.43 -6.05
C PHE A 156 2.03 18.85 -7.47
N LEU A 157 3.02 19.09 -8.32
CA LEU A 157 2.80 19.54 -9.68
C LEU A 157 3.11 18.39 -10.66
N PRO A 158 2.22 18.13 -11.63
CA PRO A 158 2.44 17.09 -12.63
C PRO A 158 3.52 17.42 -13.65
N ALA A 159 4.08 18.63 -13.61
CA ALA A 159 5.10 19.13 -14.55
C ALA A 159 6.52 18.81 -14.08
N GLY A 160 7.45 18.72 -15.02
CA GLY A 160 8.85 18.40 -14.77
C GLY A 160 9.08 16.90 -14.58
N THR A 161 10.23 16.57 -14.00
CA THR A 161 10.62 15.19 -13.69
C THR A 161 10.81 15.01 -12.17
N LEU A 162 10.74 13.77 -11.71
CA LEU A 162 11.00 13.45 -10.30
C LEU A 162 12.42 13.88 -9.88
N LEU A 163 13.41 13.67 -10.73
CA LEU A 163 14.79 14.08 -10.44
C LEU A 163 14.96 15.60 -10.37
N GLU A 164 14.34 16.37 -11.26
CA GLU A 164 14.38 17.86 -11.20
C GLU A 164 13.70 18.37 -9.91
N CYS A 165 12.61 17.74 -9.51
CA CYS A 165 11.97 18.06 -8.24
C CYS A 165 12.85 17.67 -7.06
N ALA A 166 13.40 16.46 -7.02
CA ALA A 166 14.29 16.00 -5.97
C ALA A 166 15.55 16.88 -5.83
N GLU A 167 16.16 17.31 -6.94
CA GLU A 167 17.26 18.29 -6.91
C GLU A 167 16.83 19.60 -6.25
N THR A 168 15.67 20.13 -6.67
CA THR A 168 15.11 21.37 -6.10
C THR A 168 14.90 21.21 -4.58
N LEU A 169 14.29 20.11 -4.14
CA LEU A 169 14.03 19.85 -2.73
C LEU A 169 15.30 19.68 -1.90
N PHE A 170 16.33 19.05 -2.49
CA PHE A 170 17.59 18.79 -1.78
C PHE A 170 18.46 20.03 -1.67
N THR A 171 18.43 20.90 -2.68
CA THR A 171 19.29 22.11 -2.78
C THR A 171 18.64 23.39 -2.30
N THR A 172 17.33 23.37 -2.00
CA THR A 172 16.56 24.54 -1.57
C THR A 172 16.11 24.40 -0.13
N SER A 173 16.51 25.33 0.73
CA SER A 173 16.07 25.35 2.13
C SER A 173 14.69 26.02 2.29
N LEU A 174 14.05 25.71 3.43
CA LEU A 174 12.81 26.33 3.90
C LEU A 174 13.11 27.16 5.18
N PRO A 175 13.76 28.33 5.07
CA PRO A 175 14.38 29.01 6.19
C PRO A 175 13.40 29.52 7.25
N ASN A 176 12.14 29.69 6.87
CA ASN A 176 11.08 30.18 7.78
C ASN A 176 10.30 29.01 8.45
N LEU A 177 10.56 27.77 8.04
CA LEU A 177 9.92 26.60 8.64
C LEU A 177 10.88 25.89 9.60
N PRO A 178 10.35 25.32 10.69
CA PRO A 178 11.20 24.59 11.63
C PRO A 178 11.78 23.34 10.97
N SER A 179 13.08 23.17 11.08
CA SER A 179 13.79 21.93 10.74
C SER A 179 14.49 21.37 11.96
N THR A 180 14.67 20.07 12.01
CA THR A 180 15.32 19.37 13.11
C THR A 180 16.46 18.49 12.59
N LYS A 181 17.21 17.88 13.50
CA LYS A 181 18.13 16.81 13.10
C LYS A 181 17.36 15.53 12.79
N PRO A 182 17.89 14.67 11.91
CA PRO A 182 17.30 13.35 11.67
C PRO A 182 17.08 12.59 12.99
N ASN A 183 16.00 11.81 13.05
CA ASN A 183 15.57 11.00 14.20
C ASN A 183 15.21 11.77 15.48
N THR A 184 15.06 13.10 15.45
CA THR A 184 14.72 13.87 16.66
C THR A 184 13.24 14.21 16.80
N ALA A 185 12.49 14.31 15.68
CA ALA A 185 11.07 14.61 15.67
C ALA A 185 10.39 13.90 14.51
N PHE A 186 9.11 13.56 14.69
CA PHE A 186 8.22 13.12 13.64
C PHE A 186 7.55 14.34 13.00
N ASP A 187 7.63 14.46 11.66
CA ASP A 187 6.93 15.50 10.90
C ASP A 187 6.40 14.88 9.60
N TYR A 188 5.08 14.66 9.54
CA TYR A 188 4.42 13.79 8.57
C TYR A 188 4.43 14.33 7.14
N GLY A 189 4.81 13.47 6.20
CA GLY A 189 4.64 13.70 4.75
C GLY A 189 5.57 14.78 4.19
N GLY A 190 5.20 15.29 3.04
CA GLY A 190 5.88 16.40 2.40
C GLY A 190 7.08 16.01 1.53
N SER A 191 7.91 16.98 1.26
CA SER A 191 9.02 16.89 0.29
C SER A 191 10.03 15.77 0.58
N GLN A 192 10.11 15.29 1.83
CA GLN A 192 10.97 14.16 2.16
C GLN A 192 10.59 12.88 1.38
N TRP A 193 9.31 12.63 1.11
CA TRP A 193 8.86 11.49 0.31
C TRP A 193 9.28 11.61 -1.15
N GLN A 194 9.11 12.79 -1.73
CA GLN A 194 9.51 13.05 -3.11
C GLN A 194 11.04 12.90 -3.28
N LEU A 195 11.81 13.33 -2.28
CA LEU A 195 13.26 13.17 -2.26
C LEU A 195 13.66 11.69 -2.20
N ALA A 196 12.93 10.86 -1.45
CA ALA A 196 13.14 9.40 -1.44
C ALA A 196 12.91 8.77 -2.82
N GLY A 197 11.89 9.25 -3.58
CA GLY A 197 11.68 8.84 -4.95
C GLY A 197 12.84 9.21 -5.88
N GLY A 198 13.42 10.40 -5.71
CA GLY A 198 14.62 10.81 -6.45
C GLY A 198 15.84 9.94 -6.15
N VAL A 199 16.01 9.53 -4.89
CA VAL A 199 17.04 8.54 -4.52
C VAL A 199 16.79 7.22 -5.25
N ALA A 200 15.55 6.71 -5.29
CA ALA A 200 15.20 5.48 -5.98
C ALA A 200 15.58 5.51 -7.47
N GLU A 201 15.25 6.60 -8.20
CA GLU A 201 15.60 6.73 -9.62
C GLU A 201 17.11 6.73 -9.85
N LEU A 202 17.87 7.40 -8.99
CA LEU A 202 19.33 7.48 -9.11
C LEU A 202 20.01 6.14 -8.82
N VAL A 203 19.59 5.42 -7.80
CA VAL A 203 20.20 4.14 -7.44
C VAL A 203 19.74 3.00 -8.35
N GLY A 204 18.45 3.02 -8.76
CA GLY A 204 17.87 2.01 -9.63
C GLY A 204 18.19 2.20 -11.12
N GLY A 205 18.65 3.41 -11.50
CA GLY A 205 19.05 3.71 -12.89
C GLY A 205 17.91 3.75 -13.91
N GLY A 206 16.68 3.99 -13.44
CA GLY A 206 15.48 4.11 -14.27
C GLY A 206 14.49 5.12 -13.70
N THR A 207 13.43 5.43 -14.43
CA THR A 207 12.33 6.24 -13.91
C THR A 207 11.55 5.46 -12.84
N TRP A 208 10.84 6.17 -11.96
CA TRP A 208 10.00 5.54 -10.95
C TRP A 208 9.06 4.46 -11.53
N HIS A 209 8.44 4.74 -12.70
CA HIS A 209 7.56 3.77 -13.35
C HIS A 209 8.31 2.53 -13.83
N GLN A 210 9.49 2.70 -14.44
CA GLN A 210 10.28 1.54 -14.87
C GLN A 210 10.69 0.66 -13.69
N LEU A 211 11.07 1.29 -12.57
CA LEU A 211 11.40 0.57 -11.35
C LEU A 211 10.16 -0.08 -10.72
N TRP A 212 9.02 0.64 -10.70
CA TRP A 212 7.75 0.11 -10.22
C TRP A 212 7.31 -1.11 -11.03
N ASP A 213 7.36 -1.03 -12.35
CA ASP A 213 7.01 -2.13 -13.23
C ASP A 213 7.93 -3.32 -12.99
N GLN A 214 9.24 -3.11 -12.98
CA GLN A 214 10.24 -4.17 -12.85
C GLN A 214 10.19 -4.88 -11.50
N TYR A 215 10.10 -4.12 -10.40
CA TYR A 215 10.28 -4.68 -9.05
C TYR A 215 8.95 -5.05 -8.37
N ILE A 216 7.84 -4.43 -8.75
CA ILE A 216 6.55 -4.61 -8.07
C ILE A 216 5.45 -5.06 -9.02
N ALA A 217 5.14 -4.28 -10.07
CA ALA A 217 3.95 -4.52 -10.87
C ALA A 217 4.02 -5.84 -11.65
N GLU A 218 5.09 -6.08 -12.39
CA GLU A 218 5.26 -7.35 -13.14
C GLU A 218 5.35 -8.57 -12.21
N PRO A 219 6.18 -8.58 -11.13
CA PRO A 219 6.24 -9.71 -10.22
C PRO A 219 4.92 -10.04 -9.52
N CYS A 220 4.12 -9.01 -9.17
CA CYS A 220 2.82 -9.17 -8.53
C CYS A 220 1.67 -9.36 -9.53
N GLY A 221 1.90 -9.14 -10.81
CA GLY A 221 0.85 -9.17 -11.84
C GLY A 221 -0.17 -8.06 -11.69
N LEU A 222 0.28 -6.84 -11.27
CA LEU A 222 -0.57 -5.66 -11.19
C LEU A 222 -0.94 -5.19 -12.60
N GLN A 223 -2.15 -4.68 -12.77
CA GLN A 223 -2.66 -4.26 -14.09
C GLN A 223 -2.91 -2.74 -14.16
N VAL A 224 -3.30 -2.13 -13.06
CA VAL A 224 -3.79 -0.76 -12.98
C VAL A 224 -2.94 0.09 -12.04
N ALA A 225 -2.53 -0.49 -10.92
CA ALA A 225 -1.88 0.22 -9.82
C ALA A 225 -0.55 0.86 -10.23
N ARG A 226 -0.50 2.19 -10.26
CA ARG A 226 0.69 2.97 -10.62
C ARG A 226 0.64 4.38 -10.05
N PHE A 227 1.77 5.08 -10.08
CA PHE A 227 1.92 6.39 -9.51
C PHE A 227 1.78 7.49 -10.59
N GLY A 228 1.15 8.59 -10.22
CA GLY A 228 1.09 9.84 -10.97
C GLY A 228 1.18 11.02 -10.03
N ASN A 229 0.70 12.17 -10.47
CA ASN A 229 0.66 13.39 -9.67
C ASN A 229 -0.65 14.15 -9.90
N ASN A 230 -1.75 13.54 -9.48
CA ASN A 230 -3.10 14.07 -9.64
C ASN A 230 -3.57 14.93 -8.46
N LEU A 231 -2.74 15.13 -7.41
CA LEU A 231 -3.16 15.80 -6.17
C LEU A 231 -3.77 17.20 -6.41
N SER A 232 -3.25 17.95 -7.37
CA SER A 232 -3.79 19.27 -7.74
C SER A 232 -4.99 19.23 -8.69
N LEU A 233 -5.35 18.05 -9.22
CA LEU A 233 -6.38 17.82 -10.23
C LEU A 233 -7.39 16.74 -9.82
N SER A 234 -7.38 16.35 -8.55
CA SER A 234 -8.20 15.25 -8.04
C SER A 234 -9.70 15.44 -8.24
N ASP A 235 -10.21 16.68 -8.14
CA ASP A 235 -11.63 17.00 -8.34
C ASP A 235 -12.15 16.65 -9.75
N GLY A 236 -11.26 16.47 -10.73
CA GLY A 236 -11.60 16.08 -12.10
C GLY A 236 -11.34 14.61 -12.41
N TRP A 237 -10.99 13.79 -11.42
CA TRP A 237 -10.76 12.37 -11.63
C TRP A 237 -12.07 11.63 -11.95
N ASP A 238 -12.06 10.87 -13.03
CA ASP A 238 -13.23 10.14 -13.56
C ASP A 238 -13.08 8.62 -13.51
N GLY A 239 -12.04 8.11 -12.80
CA GLY A 239 -11.75 6.69 -12.72
C GLY A 239 -11.03 6.12 -13.95
N ASN A 240 -10.69 6.95 -14.96
CA ASN A 240 -10.00 6.49 -16.15
C ASN A 240 -8.48 6.40 -15.92
N PRO A 241 -7.88 5.19 -15.92
CA PRO A 241 -6.44 5.05 -15.73
C PRO A 241 -5.58 5.82 -16.73
N ASP A 242 -6.07 6.06 -17.94
CA ASP A 242 -5.36 6.81 -18.97
C ASP A 242 -5.37 8.33 -18.70
N GLY A 243 -6.23 8.79 -17.79
CA GLY A 243 -6.27 10.16 -17.30
C GLY A 243 -5.22 10.52 -16.25
N LEU A 244 -4.40 9.55 -15.82
CA LEU A 244 -3.35 9.79 -14.83
C LEU A 244 -2.28 10.73 -15.38
N VAL A 245 -2.02 11.83 -14.69
CA VAL A 245 -1.03 12.83 -15.08
C VAL A 245 0.21 12.78 -14.19
N GLY A 246 1.28 13.49 -14.61
CA GLY A 246 2.50 13.60 -13.82
C GLY A 246 3.32 12.31 -13.75
N LEU A 247 3.27 11.50 -14.80
CA LEU A 247 4.03 10.23 -14.87
C LEU A 247 5.55 10.45 -14.81
N ALA A 248 6.05 11.59 -15.26
CA ALA A 248 7.47 11.91 -15.17
C ALA A 248 7.89 12.51 -13.81
N ASN A 249 6.91 13.06 -13.06
CA ASN A 249 7.10 13.57 -11.70
C ASN A 249 5.99 13.01 -10.80
N PRO A 250 5.95 11.68 -10.58
CA PRO A 250 4.92 11.07 -9.74
C PRO A 250 5.10 11.49 -8.28
N ASN A 251 3.99 11.65 -7.55
CA ASN A 251 4.03 12.00 -6.14
C ASN A 251 4.17 10.73 -5.29
N MET A 252 5.25 10.64 -4.52
CA MET A 252 5.58 9.42 -3.76
C MET A 252 4.68 9.19 -2.56
N GLU A 253 4.20 10.27 -1.95
CA GLU A 253 3.41 10.14 -0.72
C GLU A 253 1.90 10.00 -0.95
N GLY A 254 1.42 10.23 -2.19
CA GLY A 254 -0.01 10.32 -2.40
C GLY A 254 -0.48 10.20 -3.85
N GLY A 255 0.41 9.85 -4.78
CA GLY A 255 0.09 9.88 -6.21
C GLY A 255 -0.37 8.57 -6.82
N MET A 256 -0.52 7.51 -6.05
CA MET A 256 -0.92 6.22 -6.58
C MET A 256 -2.42 6.19 -6.88
N MET A 257 -2.79 5.57 -7.99
CA MET A 257 -4.12 5.06 -8.26
C MET A 257 -4.12 3.53 -8.18
N SER A 258 -5.26 2.93 -7.86
CA SER A 258 -5.43 1.47 -7.86
C SER A 258 -6.91 1.09 -8.00
N ASP A 259 -7.15 -0.15 -8.43
CA ASP A 259 -8.39 -0.88 -8.17
C ASP A 259 -8.23 -1.80 -6.95
N LEU A 260 -9.32 -2.45 -6.54
CA LEU A 260 -9.32 -3.35 -5.39
C LEU A 260 -8.42 -4.57 -5.61
N ASP A 261 -8.42 -5.14 -6.81
CA ASP A 261 -7.71 -6.39 -7.11
C ASP A 261 -6.19 -6.20 -7.05
N ASP A 262 -5.69 -5.09 -7.57
CA ASP A 262 -4.26 -4.79 -7.50
C ASP A 262 -3.83 -4.44 -6.07
N TYR A 263 -4.66 -3.68 -5.33
CA TYR A 263 -4.32 -3.35 -3.94
C TYR A 263 -4.38 -4.59 -3.03
N ALA A 264 -5.27 -5.55 -3.32
CA ALA A 264 -5.31 -6.84 -2.62
C ALA A 264 -4.01 -7.64 -2.80
N LYS A 265 -3.38 -7.58 -3.97
CA LYS A 265 -2.06 -8.20 -4.21
C LYS A 265 -0.97 -7.55 -3.36
N LEU A 266 -1.00 -6.21 -3.22
CA LEU A 266 -0.08 -5.49 -2.33
C LEU A 266 -0.31 -5.84 -0.86
N ILE A 267 -1.57 -5.96 -0.40
CA ILE A 267 -1.89 -6.48 0.93
C ILE A 267 -1.35 -7.91 1.10
N SER A 268 -1.58 -8.78 0.10
CA SER A 268 -1.10 -10.17 0.12
C SER A 268 0.41 -10.25 0.24
N LEU A 269 1.17 -9.37 -0.43
CA LEU A 269 2.63 -9.28 -0.30
C LEU A 269 3.03 -9.10 1.17
N HIS A 270 2.40 -8.15 1.86
CA HIS A 270 2.71 -7.85 3.27
C HIS A 270 2.25 -8.94 4.25
N LEU A 271 1.18 -9.68 3.94
CA LEU A 271 0.71 -10.82 4.72
C LEU A 271 1.55 -12.08 4.49
N ASN A 272 2.07 -12.28 3.28
CA ASN A 272 2.80 -13.46 2.86
C ASN A 272 4.32 -13.25 2.88
N ASP A 273 4.80 -12.48 3.86
CA ASP A 273 6.23 -12.32 4.14
C ASP A 273 7.03 -11.92 2.88
N GLY A 274 6.44 -11.02 2.07
CA GLY A 274 7.02 -10.45 0.86
C GLY A 274 6.76 -11.22 -0.44
N ALA A 275 6.00 -12.32 -0.39
CA ALA A 275 5.64 -13.08 -1.60
C ALA A 275 4.43 -12.46 -2.30
N CYS A 276 4.50 -12.34 -3.64
CA CYS A 276 3.46 -11.78 -4.49
C CYS A 276 3.47 -12.45 -5.87
N GLY A 277 2.29 -12.81 -6.39
CA GLY A 277 2.18 -13.41 -7.73
C GLY A 277 3.00 -14.69 -7.95
N GLY A 278 3.38 -15.39 -6.88
CA GLY A 278 4.28 -16.54 -6.92
C GLY A 278 5.78 -16.20 -6.90
N ASN A 279 6.13 -14.92 -6.81
CA ASN A 279 7.49 -14.42 -6.71
C ASN A 279 7.79 -13.93 -5.29
N GLN A 280 9.05 -14.03 -4.85
CA GLN A 280 9.52 -13.37 -3.64
C GLN A 280 9.98 -11.96 -4.02
N VAL A 281 9.18 -10.94 -3.70
CA VAL A 281 9.44 -9.53 -4.01
C VAL A 281 10.28 -8.87 -2.92
N LEU A 282 9.96 -9.16 -1.65
CA LEU A 282 10.74 -8.75 -0.49
C LEU A 282 11.07 -9.96 0.37
N SER A 283 12.13 -9.89 1.15
CA SER A 283 12.37 -10.87 2.19
C SER A 283 11.38 -10.72 3.36
N PRO A 284 11.14 -11.77 4.17
CA PRO A 284 10.39 -11.64 5.42
C PRO A 284 10.95 -10.57 6.35
N GLU A 285 12.28 -10.45 6.37
CA GLU A 285 13.03 -9.45 7.15
C GLU A 285 12.75 -8.03 6.64
N GLY A 286 12.69 -7.83 5.30
CA GLY A 286 12.37 -6.55 4.68
C GLY A 286 10.96 -6.07 5.00
N VAL A 287 9.97 -6.97 4.90
CA VAL A 287 8.60 -6.66 5.29
C VAL A 287 8.50 -6.33 6.78
N ALA A 288 9.19 -7.09 7.65
CA ALA A 288 9.25 -6.82 9.08
C ALA A 288 9.97 -5.49 9.38
N PHE A 289 11.03 -5.18 8.61
CA PHE A 289 11.76 -3.92 8.73
C PHE A 289 10.88 -2.72 8.42
N MET A 290 10.00 -2.77 7.41
CA MET A 290 9.03 -1.71 7.12
C MET A 290 8.10 -1.42 8.30
N ARG A 291 7.66 -2.45 9.01
CA ARG A 291 6.70 -2.36 10.13
C ARG A 291 7.33 -1.97 11.47
N LYS A 292 8.66 -1.99 11.58
CA LYS A 292 9.34 -1.63 12.82
C LYS A 292 8.98 -0.20 13.23
N ASP A 293 8.60 -0.02 14.50
CA ASP A 293 8.29 1.30 15.06
C ASP A 293 9.55 2.19 15.10
N ARG A 294 9.48 3.32 14.40
CA ARG A 294 10.54 4.33 14.35
C ARG A 294 10.15 5.62 15.06
N SER A 295 8.86 5.75 15.36
CA SER A 295 8.29 6.94 15.98
C SER A 295 7.33 6.52 17.10
N PRO A 296 7.86 6.00 18.24
CA PRO A 296 7.02 5.49 19.33
C PRO A 296 6.04 6.52 19.89
N GLU A 297 6.34 7.80 19.71
CA GLU A 297 5.48 8.92 20.12
C GLU A 297 4.14 8.96 19.38
N VAL A 298 4.07 8.37 18.16
CA VAL A 298 2.85 8.32 17.33
C VAL A 298 2.51 6.91 16.85
N GLY A 299 3.44 5.95 16.94
CA GLY A 299 3.31 4.61 16.38
C GLY A 299 3.42 4.62 14.86
N TYR A 300 4.65 4.80 14.31
CA TYR A 300 4.87 4.86 12.85
C TYR A 300 6.13 4.12 12.43
N GLY A 301 5.99 3.27 11.43
CA GLY A 301 7.09 2.58 10.75
C GLY A 301 7.57 3.32 9.50
N MET A 302 7.69 2.62 8.39
CA MET A 302 7.90 3.18 7.06
C MET A 302 6.63 2.96 6.22
N GLY A 303 5.82 4.01 6.07
CA GLY A 303 4.49 3.96 5.44
C GLY A 303 3.37 3.52 6.38
N TRP A 304 3.62 2.56 7.26
CA TRP A 304 2.64 2.00 8.16
C TRP A 304 2.44 2.80 9.46
N TRP A 305 1.19 3.11 9.78
CA TRP A 305 0.78 3.46 11.14
C TRP A 305 0.62 2.18 11.96
N ILE A 306 1.17 2.21 13.18
CA ILE A 306 1.12 1.10 14.14
C ILE A 306 0.01 1.38 15.13
N LYS A 307 -1.00 0.53 15.18
CA LYS A 307 -2.12 0.72 16.11
C LYS A 307 -1.79 0.13 17.47
N ALA A 308 -2.00 0.93 18.52
CA ALA A 308 -1.87 0.42 19.88
C ALA A 308 -2.88 -0.71 20.12
N PRO A 309 -2.52 -1.75 20.89
CA PRO A 309 -3.42 -2.84 21.19
C PRO A 309 -4.66 -2.30 21.92
N LYS A 310 -5.85 -2.71 21.49
CA LYS A 310 -7.03 -2.69 22.36
C LYS A 310 -6.74 -3.60 23.55
N GLN A 311 -7.27 -3.31 24.75
CA GLN A 311 -7.10 -4.17 25.92
C GLN A 311 -7.44 -5.62 25.55
N GLY A 312 -6.43 -6.50 25.51
CA GLY A 312 -6.56 -7.90 25.13
C GLY A 312 -6.50 -8.22 23.63
N GLY A 313 -6.20 -7.23 22.75
CA GLY A 313 -6.11 -7.43 21.31
C GLY A 313 -4.67 -7.47 20.80
N SER A 314 -4.53 -7.95 19.56
CA SER A 314 -3.28 -8.06 18.81
C SER A 314 -2.53 -6.72 18.74
N VAL A 315 -1.24 -6.77 19.01
CA VAL A 315 -0.30 -5.64 18.93
C VAL A 315 0.11 -5.38 17.48
N TYR A 316 -0.36 -6.15 16.51
CA TYR A 316 0.16 -6.25 15.16
C TYR A 316 -0.83 -5.81 14.08
N LEU A 317 -1.67 -4.85 14.41
CA LEU A 317 -2.52 -4.16 13.44
C LEU A 317 -1.78 -2.93 12.90
N TYR A 318 -1.69 -2.85 11.59
CA TYR A 318 -1.07 -1.75 10.86
C TYR A 318 -2.08 -1.19 9.86
N ASP A 319 -2.11 0.13 9.69
CA ASP A 319 -2.94 0.77 8.66
C ASP A 319 -2.19 1.86 7.88
N ASP A 320 -2.75 2.22 6.72
CA ASP A 320 -2.27 3.30 5.87
C ASP A 320 -3.48 4.10 5.33
N PRO A 321 -3.92 5.13 6.07
CA PRO A 321 -5.07 5.95 5.69
C PRO A 321 -4.71 7.02 4.66
N GLY A 322 -5.61 7.24 3.68
CA GLY A 322 -5.52 8.25 2.65
C GLY A 322 -6.43 9.46 2.88
N TYR A 323 -5.98 10.62 2.42
CA TYR A 323 -6.71 11.89 2.56
C TYR A 323 -8.06 11.91 1.84
N TYR A 324 -8.23 11.08 0.79
CA TYR A 324 -9.47 10.93 0.04
C TYR A 324 -10.45 9.92 0.65
N GLY A 325 -10.14 9.41 1.85
CA GLY A 325 -10.97 8.50 2.61
C GLY A 325 -10.57 7.04 2.51
N SER A 326 -9.79 6.64 1.50
CA SER A 326 -9.29 5.26 1.37
C SER A 326 -8.43 4.87 2.56
N ILE A 327 -8.54 3.62 2.98
CA ILE A 327 -7.73 3.07 4.06
C ILE A 327 -7.47 1.58 3.85
N SER A 328 -6.20 1.19 3.95
CA SER A 328 -5.79 -0.20 4.02
C SER A 328 -5.34 -0.57 5.43
N TRP A 329 -5.48 -1.85 5.78
CA TRP A 329 -4.92 -2.40 7.02
C TRP A 329 -4.54 -3.85 6.87
N ILE A 330 -3.63 -4.30 7.74
CA ILE A 330 -3.26 -5.70 7.90
C ILE A 330 -3.21 -6.06 9.38
N ASP A 331 -3.71 -7.24 9.73
CA ASP A 331 -3.48 -7.90 11.01
C ASP A 331 -2.65 -9.17 10.76
N ILE A 332 -1.37 -9.13 11.11
CA ILE A 332 -0.43 -10.22 10.84
C ILE A 332 -0.58 -11.41 11.79
N GLU A 333 -1.16 -11.22 12.99
CA GLU A 333 -1.45 -12.32 13.90
C GLU A 333 -2.69 -13.07 13.45
N ARG A 334 -3.74 -12.37 13.04
CA ARG A 334 -4.94 -12.97 12.49
C ARG A 334 -4.75 -13.45 11.05
N GLY A 335 -3.72 -12.97 10.36
CA GLY A 335 -3.42 -13.36 8.98
C GLY A 335 -4.48 -12.87 8.01
N TYR A 336 -4.95 -11.64 8.14
CA TYR A 336 -5.84 -11.00 7.18
C TYR A 336 -5.49 -9.53 6.96
N GLY A 337 -5.97 -8.98 5.88
CA GLY A 337 -5.93 -7.56 5.61
C GLY A 337 -7.11 -7.15 4.75
N ALA A 338 -7.34 -5.86 4.65
CA ALA A 338 -8.39 -5.31 3.82
C ALA A 338 -8.04 -3.91 3.34
N VAL A 339 -8.73 -3.46 2.30
CA VAL A 339 -8.78 -2.06 1.93
C VAL A 339 -10.21 -1.65 1.64
N VAL A 340 -10.53 -0.43 2.04
CA VAL A 340 -11.77 0.26 1.65
C VAL A 340 -11.37 1.47 0.83
N PHE A 341 -11.98 1.63 -0.33
CA PHE A 341 -11.80 2.77 -1.20
C PHE A 341 -12.99 3.71 -1.12
N PHE A 342 -12.70 4.98 -0.99
CA PHE A 342 -13.63 6.08 -1.15
C PHE A 342 -13.04 7.12 -2.10
N GLU A 343 -13.88 8.02 -2.60
CA GLU A 343 -13.48 9.09 -3.51
C GLU A 343 -14.03 10.42 -3.00
N GLU A 344 -13.38 10.99 -2.00
CA GLU A 344 -13.69 12.33 -1.53
C GLU A 344 -12.47 13.23 -1.73
N TYR A 345 -12.47 14.02 -2.79
CA TYR A 345 -11.32 14.79 -3.23
C TYR A 345 -11.28 16.24 -2.69
N THR A 346 -12.30 16.69 -1.97
CA THR A 346 -12.31 18.04 -1.40
C THR A 346 -11.45 18.16 -0.14
N GLY A 347 -11.02 17.01 0.40
CA GLY A 347 -10.14 16.92 1.56
C GLY A 347 -10.84 17.16 2.90
N THR A 348 -12.16 17.34 2.90
CA THR A 348 -12.94 17.45 4.13
C THR A 348 -13.09 16.11 4.83
N ALA A 349 -13.00 15.02 4.09
CA ALA A 349 -13.08 13.66 4.59
C ALA A 349 -11.84 13.19 5.37
N GLY A 350 -10.66 13.77 5.11
CA GLY A 350 -9.40 13.34 5.73
C GLY A 350 -9.39 13.35 7.25
N GLY A 351 -10.33 14.07 7.89
CA GLY A 351 -10.51 14.07 9.34
C GLY A 351 -11.62 13.16 9.86
N VAL A 352 -12.57 12.76 9.00
CA VAL A 352 -13.78 12.02 9.41
C VAL A 352 -13.72 10.55 9.00
N GLY A 353 -13.07 10.24 7.85
CA GLY A 353 -13.25 8.97 7.19
C GLY A 353 -12.45 7.81 7.78
N SER A 354 -11.14 7.92 7.76
CA SER A 354 -10.29 6.74 7.96
C SER A 354 -10.32 6.16 9.38
N GLY A 355 -10.27 6.99 10.41
CA GLY A 355 -10.32 6.52 11.81
C GLY A 355 -11.68 5.97 12.21
N GLY A 356 -12.77 6.54 11.67
CA GLY A 356 -14.14 6.08 11.88
C GLY A 356 -14.42 4.75 11.19
N VAL A 357 -13.98 4.59 9.94
CA VAL A 357 -14.15 3.39 9.13
C VAL A 357 -13.51 2.17 9.80
N THR A 358 -12.21 2.24 10.12
CA THR A 358 -11.51 1.10 10.74
C THR A 358 -12.04 0.77 12.11
N SER A 359 -12.43 1.75 12.93
CA SER A 359 -12.98 1.49 14.27
C SER A 359 -14.29 0.71 14.24
N GLN A 360 -15.05 0.76 13.15
CA GLN A 360 -16.32 0.08 12.96
C GLN A 360 -16.15 -1.23 12.16
N LEU A 361 -15.45 -1.20 11.02
CA LEU A 361 -15.33 -2.35 10.13
C LEU A 361 -14.42 -3.44 10.68
N ILE A 362 -13.30 -3.09 11.30
CA ILE A 362 -12.37 -4.10 11.82
C ILE A 362 -13.06 -5.06 12.78
N PRO A 363 -13.81 -4.61 13.81
CA PRO A 363 -14.51 -5.55 14.70
C PRO A 363 -15.54 -6.43 14.00
N ILE A 364 -16.26 -5.89 13.01
CA ILE A 364 -17.27 -6.66 12.26
C ILE A 364 -16.61 -7.75 11.41
N ILE A 365 -15.51 -7.41 10.73
CA ILE A 365 -14.76 -8.36 9.89
C ILE A 365 -14.13 -9.44 10.77
N GLU A 366 -13.55 -9.07 11.92
CA GLU A 366 -12.93 -10.02 12.85
C GLU A 366 -13.95 -10.98 13.44
N GLU A 367 -15.17 -10.52 13.76
CA GLU A 367 -16.26 -11.38 14.24
C GLU A 367 -16.65 -12.43 13.17
N ALA A 368 -16.76 -12.01 11.90
CA ALA A 368 -17.04 -12.93 10.80
C ALA A 368 -15.92 -13.97 10.60
N LEU A 369 -14.67 -13.55 10.71
CA LEU A 369 -13.51 -14.45 10.62
C LEU A 369 -13.46 -15.44 11.79
N ASP A 370 -13.74 -14.99 13.01
CA ASP A 370 -13.70 -15.82 14.22
C ASP A 370 -14.85 -16.85 14.24
N ALA A 371 -15.96 -16.58 13.57
CA ALA A 371 -17.11 -17.50 13.47
C ALA A 371 -16.78 -18.81 12.70
N VAL A 372 -15.72 -18.83 11.88
CA VAL A 372 -15.33 -19.98 11.04
C VAL A 372 -13.94 -20.55 11.36
N ARG A 373 -13.25 -20.01 12.34
CA ARG A 373 -11.94 -20.47 12.82
C ARG A 373 -12.05 -21.39 14.01
#